data_2897bdce56f1d919a99f7b76b22a88c9
#
_entry.id   2897bdce56f1d919a99f7b76b22a88c9
#
_cell.length_a   1.000
_cell.length_b   1.000
_cell.length_c   1.000
_cell.angle_alpha   90.00
_cell.angle_beta   90.00
_cell.angle_gamma   90.00
#
_symmetry.space_group_name_H-M   'P 1'
#
loop_
_entity.id
_entity.type
_entity.pdbx_description
1 polymer ?
#
loop_
_entity_poly.entity_id
_entity_poly.type
_entity_poly.pdbx_seq_one_letter_code
_entity_poly.pdbx_strand_id
1 'polypeptide(L)'
;MQIRNAILGRRLTIAAMGLAMLLSAAVLGTGAPQSGMAAEGKEQPFVIEYYYKTQWGHAEEFLALFKRNHYPVLKKEMELGRMLKVSMAVPRHHTTEDGRWDFRVTIVFKNASIANDNFDSSAIIKQLFPDQEIYKKEEQRRFEILDAHWDLPIKDVDLDAR
;
A
#
# COMPACT_ATOMS: atom_id res chain seq x y z
N MET A 1 -13.73 -43.69 -9.65
CA MET A 1 -14.96 -43.53 -8.84
C MET A 1 -15.47 -42.12 -9.08
N GLN A 2 -16.45 -42.04 -9.99
CA GLN A 2 -17.08 -40.77 -10.42
C GLN A 2 -18.20 -40.42 -9.46
N ILE A 3 -18.31 -39.15 -9.07
CA ILE A 3 -19.58 -38.61 -8.58
C ILE A 3 -19.86 -37.30 -9.33
N ARG A 4 -20.87 -37.36 -10.20
CA ARG A 4 -21.55 -36.25 -10.87
C ARG A 4 -22.68 -35.77 -9.95
N ASN A 5 -22.85 -34.47 -9.79
CA ASN A 5 -24.13 -33.83 -9.40
C ASN A 5 -24.14 -32.47 -10.10
N ALA A 6 -24.89 -32.31 -11.13
CA ALA A 6 -26.30 -32.08 -11.37
C ALA A 6 -26.74 -30.67 -10.96
N ILE A 7 -26.91 -29.88 -12.02
CA ILE A 7 -27.41 -28.51 -12.14
C ILE A 7 -28.94 -28.56 -11.88
N LEU A 8 -29.47 -27.62 -11.12
CA LEU A 8 -30.90 -27.31 -11.18
C LEU A 8 -31.11 -25.79 -11.32
N GLY A 9 -31.45 -25.39 -12.53
CA GLY A 9 -31.87 -24.04 -12.87
C GLY A 9 -33.30 -23.76 -12.35
N ARG A 10 -33.51 -22.55 -11.86
CA ARG A 10 -34.83 -21.97 -11.65
C ARG A 10 -34.92 -20.65 -12.43
N ARG A 11 -35.66 -20.72 -13.52
CA ARG A 11 -36.23 -19.57 -14.22
C ARG A 11 -37.39 -19.05 -13.39
N LEU A 12 -37.44 -17.74 -13.14
CA LEU A 12 -38.65 -17.09 -12.65
C LEU A 12 -39.06 -16.01 -13.62
N THR A 13 -40.29 -16.14 -14.02
CA THR A 13 -41.07 -15.43 -15.05
C THR A 13 -41.43 -14.01 -14.62
N ILE A 14 -41.49 -13.18 -15.65
CA ILE A 14 -41.97 -11.80 -15.68
C ILE A 14 -43.50 -11.79 -15.47
N ALA A 15 -43.98 -10.89 -14.63
CA ALA A 15 -45.37 -10.44 -14.66
C ALA A 15 -45.40 -8.90 -14.68
N ALA A 16 -45.93 -8.40 -15.79
CA ALA A 16 -46.28 -7.01 -15.97
C ALA A 16 -47.71 -6.77 -15.46
N MET A 17 -48.00 -5.58 -14.93
CA MET A 17 -49.24 -4.82 -14.81
C MET A 17 -49.08 -3.84 -13.65
N GLY A 18 -49.40 -2.60 -13.69
CA GLY A 18 -50.35 -1.83 -14.46
C GLY A 18 -50.21 -0.35 -14.16
N LEU A 19 -50.61 0.41 -15.09
CA LEU A 19 -50.74 1.85 -15.21
C LEU A 19 -51.61 2.50 -14.12
N ALA A 20 -51.12 3.50 -13.39
CA ALA A 20 -51.95 4.47 -12.70
C ALA A 20 -51.31 5.87 -12.79
N MET A 21 -51.93 6.70 -13.64
CA MET A 21 -51.70 8.15 -13.66
C MET A 21 -52.30 8.79 -12.40
N LEU A 22 -51.49 9.60 -11.74
CA LEU A 22 -51.99 10.70 -10.86
C LEU A 22 -51.15 11.93 -11.10
N LEU A 23 -51.77 12.94 -11.69
CA LEU A 23 -51.27 14.29 -11.77
C LEU A 23 -51.23 14.87 -10.34
N SER A 24 -50.11 15.46 -9.97
CA SER A 24 -50.04 16.41 -8.85
C SER A 24 -48.94 17.43 -9.06
N ALA A 25 -49.37 18.64 -9.24
CA ALA A 25 -48.83 19.96 -8.91
C ALA A 25 -47.27 20.15 -8.92
N ALA A 26 -46.88 20.98 -9.86
CA ALA A 26 -45.56 21.63 -9.90
C ALA A 26 -45.39 22.55 -8.68
N VAL A 27 -44.35 22.20 -7.87
CA VAL A 27 -43.72 23.19 -6.97
C VAL A 27 -42.42 23.59 -7.64
N LEU A 28 -42.40 24.81 -8.18
CA LEU A 28 -41.20 25.49 -8.65
C LEU A 28 -40.31 25.84 -7.44
N GLY A 29 -39.52 24.88 -7.01
CA GLY A 29 -38.40 25.10 -6.10
C GLY A 29 -37.18 25.49 -6.95
N THR A 30 -36.83 26.76 -6.99
CA THR A 30 -35.60 27.27 -7.50
C THR A 30 -34.45 26.81 -6.57
N GLY A 31 -34.09 25.53 -6.67
CA GLY A 31 -32.86 25.01 -6.07
C GLY A 31 -31.71 25.45 -6.93
N ALA A 32 -30.97 26.49 -6.53
CA ALA A 32 -29.67 26.78 -7.11
C ALA A 32 -28.81 25.50 -7.07
N PRO A 33 -28.09 25.16 -8.15
CA PRO A 33 -27.12 24.09 -8.10
C PRO A 33 -26.06 24.51 -7.06
N GLN A 34 -26.05 23.89 -5.91
CA GLN A 34 -24.90 23.90 -5.02
C GLN A 34 -23.80 23.15 -5.77
N SER A 35 -23.05 23.90 -6.55
CA SER A 35 -21.74 23.46 -7.03
C SER A 35 -20.88 23.30 -5.78
N GLY A 36 -20.94 22.12 -5.19
CA GLY A 36 -19.92 21.68 -4.25
C GLY A 36 -18.61 21.70 -5.03
N MET A 37 -17.91 22.82 -5.02
CA MET A 37 -16.49 22.85 -5.30
C MET A 37 -15.88 21.93 -4.25
N ALA A 38 -15.67 20.67 -4.64
CA ALA A 38 -14.68 19.84 -3.99
C ALA A 38 -13.41 20.70 -4.02
N ALA A 39 -13.00 21.23 -2.89
CA ALA A 39 -11.69 21.82 -2.76
C ALA A 39 -10.74 20.77 -3.31
N GLU A 40 -10.03 21.07 -4.40
CA GLU A 40 -8.86 20.31 -4.84
C GLU A 40 -7.87 20.37 -3.66
N GLY A 41 -8.06 19.45 -2.72
CA GLY A 41 -7.13 19.23 -1.64
C GLY A 41 -5.82 18.87 -2.30
N LYS A 42 -4.80 19.73 -2.17
CA LYS A 42 -3.46 19.40 -2.62
C LYS A 42 -3.17 17.99 -2.17
N GLU A 43 -2.82 17.10 -3.10
CA GLU A 43 -2.40 15.74 -2.78
C GLU A 43 -1.35 15.82 -1.68
N GLN A 44 -1.68 15.31 -0.49
CA GLN A 44 -0.78 15.34 0.66
C GLN A 44 0.13 14.12 0.59
N PRO A 45 1.43 14.29 0.83
CA PRO A 45 2.33 13.15 0.99
C PRO A 45 1.82 12.18 2.05
N PHE A 46 2.01 10.89 1.77
CA PHE A 46 1.65 9.82 2.69
C PHE A 46 2.92 9.11 3.17
N VAL A 47 3.08 9.01 4.48
CA VAL A 47 4.31 8.50 5.08
C VAL A 47 4.08 7.15 5.72
N ILE A 48 4.95 6.19 5.41
CA ILE A 48 4.97 4.88 6.07
C ILE A 48 6.38 4.65 6.62
N GLU A 49 6.44 4.21 7.86
CA GLU A 49 7.65 3.72 8.50
C GLU A 49 7.64 2.19 8.55
N TYR A 50 8.68 1.59 8.02
CA TYR A 50 8.90 0.14 7.95
C TYR A 50 9.99 -0.22 8.95
N TYR A 51 9.65 -1.03 9.94
CA TYR A 51 10.56 -1.45 10.99
C TYR A 51 11.01 -2.89 10.77
N TYR A 52 12.29 -3.13 10.96
CA TYR A 52 12.90 -4.44 10.82
C TYR A 52 13.67 -4.80 12.08
N LYS A 53 13.32 -5.92 12.68
CA LYS A 53 14.03 -6.56 13.77
C LYS A 53 14.71 -7.81 13.23
N THR A 54 16.03 -7.81 13.20
CA THR A 54 16.81 -8.94 12.69
C THR A 54 17.11 -9.94 13.80
N GLN A 55 17.34 -11.19 13.44
CA GLN A 55 17.94 -12.15 14.34
C GLN A 55 19.33 -11.68 14.78
N TRP A 56 19.72 -11.97 15.99
CA TRP A 56 21.01 -11.58 16.52
C TRP A 56 22.16 -12.05 15.62
N GLY A 57 23.08 -11.13 15.31
CA GLY A 57 24.22 -11.39 14.41
C GLY A 57 23.94 -11.21 12.92
N HIS A 58 22.68 -10.95 12.49
CA HIS A 58 22.31 -10.85 11.08
C HIS A 58 22.03 -9.42 10.58
N ALA A 59 22.25 -8.38 11.40
CA ALA A 59 21.96 -7.00 11.00
C ALA A 59 22.77 -6.55 9.79
N GLU A 60 24.06 -6.85 9.73
CA GLU A 60 24.92 -6.49 8.59
C GLU A 60 24.52 -7.24 7.31
N GLU A 61 24.18 -8.54 7.42
CA GLU A 61 23.70 -9.34 6.30
C GLU A 61 22.38 -8.77 5.74
N PHE A 62 21.44 -8.44 6.63
CA PHE A 62 20.18 -7.78 6.23
C PHE A 62 20.43 -6.49 5.48
N LEU A 63 21.28 -5.61 6.02
CA LEU A 63 21.58 -4.32 5.39
C LEU A 63 22.23 -4.49 4.02
N ALA A 64 23.14 -5.47 3.87
CA ALA A 64 23.78 -5.77 2.60
C ALA A 64 22.76 -6.24 1.55
N LEU A 65 21.86 -7.17 1.92
CA LEU A 65 20.80 -7.67 1.06
C LEU A 65 19.80 -6.57 0.70
N PHE A 66 19.38 -5.75 1.67
CA PHE A 66 18.50 -4.61 1.44
C PHE A 66 19.09 -3.63 0.42
N LYS A 67 20.34 -3.23 0.60
CA LYS A 67 21.03 -2.31 -0.32
C LYS A 67 21.22 -2.87 -1.72
N ARG A 68 21.47 -4.17 -1.83
CA ARG A 68 21.73 -4.84 -3.10
C ARG A 68 20.45 -5.08 -3.90
N ASN A 69 19.39 -5.55 -3.26
CA ASN A 69 18.22 -6.07 -3.94
C ASN A 69 16.98 -5.18 -3.79
N HIS A 70 16.70 -4.71 -2.58
CA HIS A 70 15.45 -3.99 -2.32
C HIS A 70 15.55 -2.49 -2.65
N TYR A 71 16.60 -1.83 -2.19
CA TYR A 71 16.77 -0.39 -2.39
C TYR A 71 16.84 0.04 -3.87
N PRO A 72 17.46 -0.71 -4.81
CA PRO A 72 17.41 -0.36 -6.23
C PRO A 72 15.99 -0.32 -6.81
N VAL A 73 15.08 -1.20 -6.35
CA VAL A 73 13.67 -1.17 -6.76
C VAL A 73 13.00 0.09 -6.25
N LEU A 74 13.18 0.44 -4.98
CA LEU A 74 12.65 1.68 -4.39
C LEU A 74 13.17 2.93 -5.12
N LYS A 75 14.45 2.93 -5.55
CA LYS A 75 15.01 4.02 -6.36
C LYS A 75 14.28 4.17 -7.69
N LYS A 76 13.94 3.07 -8.36
CA LYS A 76 13.16 3.11 -9.60
C LYS A 76 11.76 3.64 -9.37
N GLU A 77 11.12 3.30 -8.29
CA GLU A 77 9.82 3.85 -7.94
C GLU A 77 9.89 5.35 -7.60
N MET A 78 10.98 5.83 -7.00
CA MET A 78 11.23 7.28 -6.86
C MET A 78 11.41 7.96 -8.22
N GLU A 79 12.17 7.36 -9.14
CA GLU A 79 12.35 7.88 -10.51
C GLU A 79 11.01 7.96 -11.28
N LEU A 80 10.06 7.06 -10.99
CA LEU A 80 8.71 7.09 -11.52
C LEU A 80 7.79 8.12 -10.82
N GLY A 81 8.29 8.84 -9.83
CA GLY A 81 7.52 9.84 -9.09
C GLY A 81 6.47 9.27 -8.13
N ARG A 82 6.54 7.98 -7.81
CA ARG A 82 5.65 7.32 -6.84
C ARG A 82 6.02 7.67 -5.41
N MET A 83 7.31 7.75 -5.14
CA MET A 83 7.88 8.09 -3.86
C MET A 83 8.67 9.39 -3.95
N LEU A 84 8.53 10.26 -2.97
CA LEU A 84 9.23 11.54 -2.88
C LEU A 84 10.56 11.38 -2.13
N LYS A 85 10.63 10.43 -1.20
CA LYS A 85 11.81 10.18 -0.38
C LYS A 85 11.81 8.76 0.17
N VAL A 86 12.99 8.17 0.21
CA VAL A 86 13.29 6.95 0.97
C VAL A 86 14.50 7.24 1.87
N SER A 87 14.41 6.91 3.13
CA SER A 87 15.52 7.04 4.09
C SER A 87 15.53 5.86 5.05
N MET A 88 16.72 5.55 5.57
CA MET A 88 16.88 4.50 6.57
C MET A 88 17.58 5.09 7.80
N ALA A 89 17.13 4.67 8.98
CA ALA A 89 17.73 5.01 10.26
C ALA A 89 18.06 3.73 11.04
N VAL A 90 19.05 3.83 11.90
CA VAL A 90 19.43 2.83 12.90
C VAL A 90 19.38 3.47 14.29
N PRO A 91 19.04 2.73 15.36
CA PRO A 91 19.10 3.27 16.70
C PRO A 91 20.54 3.61 17.08
N ARG A 92 20.73 4.72 17.79
CA ARG A 92 22.05 5.09 18.36
C ARG A 92 22.36 4.34 19.65
N HIS A 93 21.31 3.90 20.34
CA HIS A 93 21.39 3.17 21.60
C HIS A 93 20.52 1.94 21.52
N HIS A 94 20.90 0.89 22.25
CA HIS A 94 20.08 -0.29 22.40
C HIS A 94 18.89 -0.02 23.35
N THR A 95 17.83 -0.76 23.16
CA THR A 95 16.64 -0.76 24.03
C THR A 95 16.39 -2.17 24.55
N THR A 96 15.26 -2.36 25.23
CA THR A 96 14.81 -3.72 25.64
C THR A 96 14.53 -4.57 24.43
N GLU A 97 14.61 -5.90 24.58
CA GLU A 97 14.35 -6.85 23.48
C GLU A 97 12.96 -6.66 22.88
N ASP A 98 11.95 -6.38 23.71
CA ASP A 98 10.57 -6.18 23.25
C ASP A 98 10.39 -4.92 22.39
N GLY A 99 11.17 -3.86 22.68
CA GLY A 99 11.14 -2.60 21.94
C GLY A 99 12.22 -2.49 20.85
N ARG A 100 13.03 -3.54 20.65
CA ARG A 100 14.16 -3.51 19.70
C ARG A 100 13.69 -3.50 18.25
N TRP A 101 14.28 -2.62 17.49
CA TRP A 101 14.34 -2.68 16.04
C TRP A 101 15.77 -2.33 15.61
N ASP A 102 16.23 -2.87 14.48
CA ASP A 102 17.60 -2.65 14.00
C ASP A 102 17.60 -1.63 12.84
N PHE A 103 16.55 -1.63 12.02
CA PHE A 103 16.41 -0.67 10.92
C PHE A 103 15.00 -0.12 10.87
N ARG A 104 14.89 1.19 10.58
CA ARG A 104 13.65 1.86 10.23
C ARG A 104 13.82 2.52 8.87
N VAL A 105 13.03 2.09 7.89
CA VAL A 105 12.93 2.72 6.58
C VAL A 105 11.72 3.63 6.57
N THR A 106 11.91 4.91 6.25
CA THR A 106 10.81 5.85 6.07
C THR A 106 10.63 6.11 4.59
N ILE A 107 9.44 5.83 4.06
CA ILE A 107 9.05 6.12 2.69
C ILE A 107 7.99 7.21 2.70
N VAL A 108 8.26 8.28 1.96
CA VAL A 108 7.29 9.36 1.71
C VAL A 108 6.73 9.14 0.31
N PHE A 109 5.51 8.64 0.24
CA PHE A 109 4.77 8.47 -1.02
C PHE A 109 4.19 9.79 -1.48
N LYS A 110 3.96 9.93 -2.79
CA LYS A 110 3.34 11.12 -3.36
C LYS A 110 1.97 11.43 -2.72
N ASN A 111 1.17 10.39 -2.47
CA ASN A 111 -0.13 10.46 -1.81
C ASN A 111 -0.57 9.08 -1.29
N ALA A 112 -1.68 9.04 -0.55
CA ALA A 112 -2.24 7.81 0.00
C ALA A 112 -2.73 6.83 -1.08
N SER A 113 -3.22 7.30 -2.21
CA SER A 113 -3.68 6.43 -3.31
C SER A 113 -2.51 5.62 -3.87
N ILE A 114 -1.37 6.27 -4.11
CA ILE A 114 -0.16 5.59 -4.60
C ILE A 114 0.44 4.66 -3.55
N ALA A 115 0.40 5.04 -2.26
CA ALA A 115 0.90 4.19 -1.18
C ALA A 115 0.11 2.88 -1.02
N ASN A 116 -1.16 2.88 -1.39
CA ASN A 116 -2.07 1.75 -1.21
C ASN A 116 -2.52 1.09 -2.53
N ASP A 117 -1.92 1.46 -3.66
CA ASP A 117 -2.22 0.80 -4.94
C ASP A 117 -1.52 -0.58 -5.03
N ASN A 118 -1.95 -1.38 -6.01
CA ASN A 118 -1.34 -2.67 -6.31
C ASN A 118 -0.28 -2.53 -7.41
N PHE A 119 0.70 -1.66 -7.21
CA PHE A 119 1.74 -1.45 -8.20
C PHE A 119 2.57 -2.72 -8.42
N ASP A 120 2.64 -3.17 -9.67
CA ASP A 120 3.46 -4.32 -10.05
C ASP A 120 4.88 -3.88 -10.43
N SER A 121 5.83 -4.10 -9.54
CA SER A 121 7.25 -3.83 -9.77
C SER A 121 7.99 -4.94 -10.53
N SER A 122 7.32 -5.99 -10.99
CA SER A 122 7.96 -7.16 -11.62
C SER A 122 8.81 -6.81 -12.85
N ALA A 123 8.38 -5.84 -13.66
CA ALA A 123 9.15 -5.40 -14.83
C ALA A 123 10.45 -4.71 -14.41
N ILE A 124 10.38 -3.87 -13.37
CA ILE A 124 11.56 -3.20 -12.78
C ILE A 124 12.54 -4.25 -12.23
N ILE A 125 12.04 -5.22 -11.47
CA ILE A 125 12.83 -6.29 -10.88
C ILE A 125 13.55 -7.10 -11.96
N LYS A 126 12.85 -7.50 -13.03
CA LYS A 126 13.47 -8.25 -14.14
C LYS A 126 14.55 -7.45 -14.86
N GLN A 127 14.36 -6.13 -14.99
CA GLN A 127 15.35 -5.25 -15.62
C GLN A 127 16.61 -5.09 -14.74
N LEU A 128 16.42 -4.91 -13.43
CA LEU A 128 17.51 -4.67 -12.49
C LEU A 128 18.30 -5.96 -12.18
N PHE A 129 17.62 -7.09 -12.15
CA PHE A 129 18.19 -8.38 -11.74
C PHE A 129 17.92 -9.45 -12.81
N PRO A 130 18.75 -9.53 -13.86
CA PRO A 130 18.57 -10.55 -14.91
C PRO A 130 18.58 -11.98 -14.39
N ASP A 131 19.41 -12.27 -13.38
CA ASP A 131 19.38 -13.56 -12.67
C ASP A 131 18.29 -13.57 -11.60
N GLN A 132 17.11 -13.99 -12.02
CA GLN A 132 15.93 -14.04 -11.15
C GLN A 132 16.04 -15.11 -10.05
N GLU A 133 16.82 -16.16 -10.24
CA GLU A 133 16.98 -17.22 -9.25
C GLU A 133 17.84 -16.73 -8.07
N ILE A 134 18.94 -16.05 -8.37
CA ILE A 134 19.76 -15.42 -7.33
C ILE A 134 18.94 -14.35 -6.59
N TYR A 135 18.25 -13.47 -7.33
CA TYR A 135 17.43 -12.43 -6.74
C TYR A 135 16.40 -12.98 -5.75
N LYS A 136 15.61 -13.98 -6.16
CA LYS A 136 14.58 -14.60 -5.31
C LYS A 136 15.18 -15.24 -4.07
N LYS A 137 16.30 -15.96 -4.22
CA LYS A 137 16.99 -16.61 -3.10
C LYS A 137 17.49 -15.58 -2.09
N GLU A 138 18.04 -14.47 -2.54
CA GLU A 138 18.55 -13.42 -1.68
C GLU A 138 17.42 -12.62 -1.00
N GLU A 139 16.31 -12.34 -1.70
CA GLU A 139 15.12 -11.73 -1.10
C GLU A 139 14.47 -12.66 -0.07
N GLN A 140 14.37 -13.95 -0.36
CA GLN A 140 13.92 -14.93 0.63
C GLN A 140 14.84 -14.92 1.85
N ARG A 141 16.17 -14.97 1.65
CA ARG A 141 17.14 -14.91 2.76
C ARG A 141 16.98 -13.66 3.60
N ARG A 142 16.74 -12.50 2.99
CA ARG A 142 16.52 -11.24 3.69
C ARG A 142 15.33 -11.29 4.66
N PHE A 143 14.27 -12.04 4.32
CA PHE A 143 13.14 -12.25 5.21
C PHE A 143 13.40 -13.34 6.26
N GLU A 144 14.11 -14.41 5.93
CA GLU A 144 14.44 -15.50 6.86
C GLU A 144 15.23 -15.04 8.08
N ILE A 145 16.05 -14.01 7.92
CA ILE A 145 16.88 -13.46 9.02
C ILE A 145 16.17 -12.38 9.85
N LEU A 146 14.86 -12.19 9.66
CA LEU A 146 14.06 -11.30 10.50
C LEU A 146 13.41 -12.06 11.65
N ASP A 147 13.42 -11.46 12.84
CA ASP A 147 12.56 -11.84 13.95
C ASP A 147 11.18 -11.21 13.83
N ALA A 148 11.12 -9.96 13.34
CA ALA A 148 9.88 -9.23 13.16
C ALA A 148 10.03 -8.14 12.09
N HIS A 149 8.91 -7.83 11.47
CA HIS A 149 8.76 -6.71 10.54
C HIS A 149 7.34 -6.15 10.66
N TRP A 150 7.22 -4.82 10.70
CA TRP A 150 5.92 -4.15 10.75
C TRP A 150 5.97 -2.79 10.08
N ASP A 151 4.82 -2.35 9.57
CA ASP A 151 4.64 -1.13 8.80
C ASP A 151 3.66 -0.22 9.54
N LEU A 152 4.05 1.04 9.74
CA LEU A 152 3.25 2.03 10.42
C LEU A 152 3.02 3.25 9.51
N PRO A 153 1.83 3.44 8.96
CA PRO A 153 1.43 4.73 8.42
C PRO A 153 1.45 5.76 9.55
N ILE A 154 2.15 6.87 9.32
CA ILE A 154 2.26 7.94 10.31
C ILE A 154 1.71 9.25 9.76
N LYS A 155 1.26 10.11 10.66
CA LYS A 155 0.79 11.46 10.35
C LYS A 155 1.34 12.42 11.41
N ASP A 156 1.91 13.52 10.96
CA ASP A 156 2.28 14.60 11.85
C ASP A 156 1.03 15.25 12.47
N VAL A 157 1.15 15.59 13.73
CA VAL A 157 0.12 16.34 14.46
C VAL A 157 0.63 17.76 14.65
N ASP A 158 -0.15 18.74 14.20
CA ASP A 158 0.13 20.14 14.48
C ASP A 158 -0.23 20.41 15.96
N LEU A 159 0.79 20.63 16.77
CA LEU A 159 0.63 20.88 18.20
C LEU A 159 0.11 22.29 18.51
N ASP A 160 0.16 23.21 17.54
CA ASP A 160 -0.34 24.58 17.67
C ASP A 160 -1.78 24.74 17.18
N ALA A 161 -2.31 23.74 16.47
CA ALA A 161 -3.72 23.73 16.05
C ALA A 161 -4.64 23.59 17.26
N ARG A 162 -5.67 24.46 17.33
CA ARG A 162 -6.71 24.47 18.38
C ARG A 162 -7.98 23.83 17.89
#